data_21b2d4970f85dee51c625b1694d6b7f8
#
_entry.id   21b2d4970f85dee51c625b1694d6b7f8
#
_cell.length_a   1.000
_cell.length_b   1.000
_cell.length_c   1.000
_cell.angle_alpha   90.00
_cell.angle_beta   90.00
_cell.angle_gamma   90.00
#
_symmetry.space_group_name_H-M   'P 1'
#
loop_
_entity.id
_entity.type
_entity.pdbx_description
1 polymer ?
#
loop_
_entity_poly.entity_id
_entity_poly.type
_entity_poly.pdbx_seq_one_letter_code
_entity_poly.pdbx_strand_id
1 'polypeptide(L)'
;MNRCSGNNQSLKQKTAQGLIWGGFSNGIVQLLQAVFGVWILNILSPEDFGKVAALVIFSNTASVLQESGFTAALANKQEPTHEEYNAVFWFNVIVGIVLYVILFFAAPFIADFYDEPVLCPLGRFAFLSFVFSCFGTAQRAWLFGHLKVKQTSIMQMASITISSIAAVCFAYAGFAYWGLAAQSLVYVASVTAFAWYFSPWRPTLHIDLRPAWQMFGFSSKLLINSLAFQFNNNAFGVLLNRFFPGGHIAGIYDNARKWDDRAISTIGGMVQGVAQPVLRESTHDANSAGLMNTFRKMLRFTCFVSFPCLLGLALIAEDFIVLLVGEKWHASANLLSLLCVYGAFSPVVTLYSNLVISRGRSTINMIIGLLNCALVWCGIITLHALGYGLTSMVLFYVVLNIAWLFVWQACARSLIGLRWWHSAKDIVPFFFFAFGVMVIAYFVTASLPISWLRMALRILIAIVLYVGSLWVAKAKILRESVDYIFKRHKEITE
;
A
#
# COMPACT_ATOMS: atom_id res chain seq x y z
N MET A 1 -6.68 -32.10 -34.88
CA MET A 1 -6.53 -30.64 -34.89
C MET A 1 -7.62 -29.90 -34.09
N ASN A 2 -8.21 -30.46 -33.01
CA ASN A 2 -9.36 -29.89 -32.30
C ASN A 2 -9.25 -29.94 -30.74
N ARG A 3 -8.04 -29.86 -30.17
CA ARG A 3 -7.86 -29.84 -28.71
C ARG A 3 -7.40 -28.48 -28.12
N CYS A 4 -7.10 -27.48 -28.96
CA CYS A 4 -6.57 -26.20 -28.47
C CYS A 4 -7.63 -25.12 -28.19
N SER A 5 -8.86 -25.22 -28.69
CA SER A 5 -9.88 -24.19 -28.54
C SER A 5 -10.62 -24.21 -27.18
N GLY A 6 -10.80 -25.40 -26.61
CA GLY A 6 -11.49 -25.55 -25.33
C GLY A 6 -10.72 -25.02 -24.11
N ASN A 7 -9.38 -25.04 -24.15
CA ASN A 7 -8.54 -24.60 -23.06
C ASN A 7 -8.42 -23.05 -22.97
N ASN A 8 -8.51 -22.36 -24.09
CA ASN A 8 -8.43 -20.88 -24.12
C ASN A 8 -9.71 -20.20 -23.60
N GLN A 9 -10.89 -20.80 -23.82
CA GLN A 9 -12.14 -20.27 -23.24
C GLN A 9 -12.18 -20.46 -21.73
N SER A 10 -11.71 -21.60 -21.22
CA SER A 10 -11.64 -21.84 -19.76
C SER A 10 -10.63 -20.92 -19.05
N LEU A 11 -9.51 -20.57 -19.68
CA LEU A 11 -8.50 -19.66 -19.11
C LEU A 11 -9.02 -18.22 -19.07
N LYS A 12 -9.65 -17.73 -20.14
CA LYS A 12 -10.27 -16.39 -20.17
C LYS A 12 -11.37 -16.24 -19.12
N GLN A 13 -12.24 -17.24 -18.97
CA GLN A 13 -13.27 -17.23 -17.94
C GLN A 13 -12.70 -17.28 -16.53
N LYS A 14 -11.70 -18.11 -16.26
CA LYS A 14 -11.01 -18.18 -14.98
C LYS A 14 -10.33 -16.84 -14.64
N THR A 15 -9.69 -16.21 -15.63
CA THR A 15 -9.04 -14.90 -15.44
C THR A 15 -10.07 -13.81 -15.18
N ALA A 16 -11.17 -13.76 -15.93
CA ALA A 16 -12.25 -12.77 -15.71
C ALA A 16 -12.91 -12.94 -14.34
N GLN A 17 -13.22 -14.16 -13.93
CA GLN A 17 -13.73 -14.46 -12.60
C GLN A 17 -12.71 -14.09 -11.51
N GLY A 18 -11.42 -14.38 -11.72
CA GLY A 18 -10.35 -14.00 -10.82
C GLY A 18 -10.24 -12.49 -10.63
N LEU A 19 -10.38 -11.70 -11.70
CA LEU A 19 -10.36 -10.23 -11.64
C LEU A 19 -11.57 -9.66 -10.89
N ILE A 20 -12.77 -10.21 -11.14
CA ILE A 20 -13.99 -9.77 -10.43
C ILE A 20 -13.90 -10.12 -8.95
N TRP A 21 -13.53 -11.37 -8.62
CA TRP A 21 -13.36 -11.79 -7.22
C TRP A 21 -12.23 -11.06 -6.52
N GLY A 22 -11.10 -10.82 -7.20
CA GLY A 22 -9.98 -10.07 -6.65
C GLY A 22 -10.33 -8.62 -6.35
N GLY A 23 -11.03 -7.93 -7.25
CA GLY A 23 -11.50 -6.57 -7.05
C GLY A 23 -12.53 -6.45 -5.93
N PHE A 24 -13.54 -7.32 -5.94
CA PHE A 24 -14.59 -7.34 -4.92
C PHE A 24 -14.04 -7.69 -3.53
N SER A 25 -13.17 -8.70 -3.45
CA SER A 25 -12.56 -9.10 -2.18
C SER A 25 -11.64 -8.03 -1.61
N ASN A 26 -10.86 -7.34 -2.45
CA ASN A 26 -10.05 -6.21 -1.99
C ASN A 26 -10.91 -5.08 -1.40
N GLY A 27 -12.05 -4.77 -2.03
CA GLY A 27 -13.00 -3.81 -1.49
C GLY A 27 -13.53 -4.22 -0.11
N ILE A 28 -13.96 -5.49 0.06
CA ILE A 28 -14.44 -6.01 1.35
C ILE A 28 -13.31 -5.98 2.40
N VAL A 29 -12.10 -6.41 2.04
CA VAL A 29 -10.93 -6.38 2.93
C VAL A 29 -10.66 -4.95 3.43
N GLN A 30 -10.68 -3.95 2.56
CA GLN A 30 -10.50 -2.55 2.93
C GLN A 30 -11.62 -2.04 3.85
N LEU A 31 -12.87 -2.42 3.57
CA LEU A 31 -14.02 -2.09 4.43
C LEU A 31 -13.89 -2.72 5.82
N LEU A 32 -13.57 -4.02 5.89
CA LEU A 32 -13.35 -4.71 7.16
C LEU A 32 -12.23 -4.05 7.97
N GLN A 33 -11.10 -3.77 7.34
CA GLN A 33 -9.98 -3.07 7.98
C GLN A 33 -10.35 -1.66 8.45
N ALA A 34 -11.18 -0.94 7.69
CA ALA A 34 -11.66 0.38 8.10
C ALA A 34 -12.58 0.29 9.32
N VAL A 35 -13.60 -0.58 9.28
CA VAL A 35 -14.58 -0.75 10.37
C VAL A 35 -13.89 -1.19 11.66
N PHE A 36 -13.12 -2.27 11.62
CA PHE A 36 -12.39 -2.74 12.79
C PHE A 36 -11.29 -1.77 13.24
N GLY A 37 -10.63 -1.10 12.28
CA GLY A 37 -9.64 -0.08 12.57
C GLY A 37 -10.24 1.09 13.36
N VAL A 38 -11.38 1.62 12.93
CA VAL A 38 -12.12 2.67 13.66
C VAL A 38 -12.51 2.17 15.05
N TRP A 39 -13.01 0.95 15.17
CA TRP A 39 -13.42 0.39 16.46
C TRP A 39 -12.24 0.30 17.44
N ILE A 40 -11.10 -0.23 17.01
CA ILE A 40 -9.90 -0.33 17.84
C ILE A 40 -9.35 1.05 18.21
N LEU A 41 -9.34 2.00 17.28
CA LEU A 41 -8.89 3.38 17.50
C LEU A 41 -9.75 4.12 18.55
N ASN A 42 -11.04 3.80 18.63
CA ASN A 42 -11.92 4.36 19.65
C ASN A 42 -11.59 3.85 21.08
N ILE A 43 -11.06 2.62 21.18
CA ILE A 43 -10.73 2.00 22.49
C ILE A 43 -9.32 2.42 22.92
N LEU A 44 -8.31 2.27 22.04
CA LEU A 44 -6.90 2.42 22.38
C LEU A 44 -6.42 3.87 22.25
N SER A 45 -5.31 4.18 22.95
CA SER A 45 -4.67 5.49 22.94
C SER A 45 -3.67 5.65 21.80
N PRO A 46 -3.27 6.90 21.44
CA PRO A 46 -2.19 7.14 20.48
C PRO A 46 -0.86 6.50 20.90
N GLU A 47 -0.55 6.47 22.21
CA GLU A 47 0.67 5.87 22.75
C GLU A 47 0.73 4.37 22.48
N ASP A 48 -0.41 3.66 22.60
CA ASP A 48 -0.50 2.23 22.34
C ASP A 48 -0.18 1.91 20.87
N PHE A 49 -0.70 2.72 19.96
CA PHE A 49 -0.39 2.59 18.53
C PHE A 49 1.06 2.93 18.23
N GLY A 50 1.63 3.95 18.85
CA GLY A 50 3.01 4.36 18.65
C GLY A 50 4.02 3.30 19.09
N LYS A 51 3.78 2.61 20.22
CA LYS A 51 4.61 1.49 20.69
C LYS A 51 4.64 0.35 19.67
N VAL A 52 3.51 -0.01 19.11
CA VAL A 52 3.47 -1.05 18.07
C VAL A 52 4.08 -0.55 16.75
N ALA A 53 3.85 0.71 16.38
CA ALA A 53 4.42 1.31 15.17
C ALA A 53 5.96 1.31 15.18
N ALA A 54 6.60 1.43 16.35
CA ALA A 54 8.05 1.32 16.50
C ALA A 54 8.60 -0.04 16.05
N LEU A 55 7.82 -1.11 16.17
CA LEU A 55 8.21 -2.46 15.78
C LEU A 55 7.93 -2.78 14.30
N VAL A 56 7.10 -1.98 13.63
CA VAL A 56 6.60 -2.25 12.26
C VAL A 56 7.74 -2.35 11.25
N ILE A 57 8.77 -1.49 11.34
CA ILE A 57 9.88 -1.55 10.37
C ILE A 57 10.65 -2.87 10.48
N PHE A 58 10.90 -3.34 11.70
CA PHE A 58 11.61 -4.61 11.93
C PHE A 58 10.77 -5.77 11.42
N SER A 59 9.47 -5.76 11.72
CA SER A 59 8.52 -6.76 11.23
C SER A 59 8.44 -6.78 9.71
N ASN A 60 8.29 -5.63 9.07
CA ASN A 60 8.20 -5.53 7.62
C ASN A 60 9.50 -5.97 6.94
N THR A 61 10.65 -5.55 7.46
CA THR A 61 11.97 -5.94 6.92
C THR A 61 12.19 -7.44 7.03
N ALA A 62 11.86 -8.03 8.18
CA ALA A 62 11.99 -9.46 8.40
C ALA A 62 11.03 -10.28 7.54
N SER A 63 9.78 -9.79 7.32
CA SER A 63 8.83 -10.42 6.40
C SER A 63 9.36 -10.47 4.97
N VAL A 64 9.98 -9.37 4.49
CA VAL A 64 10.60 -9.34 3.15
C VAL A 64 11.77 -10.30 3.06
N LEU A 65 12.61 -10.37 4.09
CA LEU A 65 13.72 -11.33 4.15
C LEU A 65 13.22 -12.78 4.15
N GLN A 66 12.14 -13.06 4.88
CA GLN A 66 11.54 -14.38 4.96
C GLN A 66 10.94 -14.81 3.62
N GLU A 67 10.16 -13.95 2.97
CA GLU A 67 9.59 -14.30 1.65
C GLU A 67 10.65 -14.45 0.57
N SER A 68 11.80 -13.75 0.69
CA SER A 68 13.00 -13.85 -0.15
C SER A 68 12.72 -13.92 -1.66
N GLY A 69 11.55 -13.46 -2.11
CA GLY A 69 11.14 -13.50 -3.51
C GLY A 69 10.80 -14.89 -4.07
N PHE A 70 10.85 -15.96 -3.24
CA PHE A 70 10.59 -17.32 -3.71
C PHE A 70 9.17 -17.56 -4.18
N THR A 71 8.17 -16.88 -3.56
CA THR A 71 6.79 -16.93 -4.05
C THR A 71 6.70 -16.47 -5.50
N ALA A 72 7.39 -15.39 -5.85
CA ALA A 72 7.44 -14.89 -7.21
C ALA A 72 8.27 -15.81 -8.14
N ALA A 73 9.36 -16.39 -7.64
CA ALA A 73 10.18 -17.32 -8.41
C ALA A 73 9.41 -18.59 -8.78
N LEU A 74 8.71 -19.19 -7.82
CA LEU A 74 7.83 -20.35 -8.07
C LEU A 74 6.68 -20.00 -9.02
N ALA A 75 6.05 -18.83 -8.87
CA ALA A 75 4.94 -18.41 -9.72
C ALA A 75 5.36 -18.13 -11.18
N ASN A 76 6.62 -17.77 -11.42
CA ASN A 76 7.16 -17.55 -12.76
C ASN A 76 7.53 -18.86 -13.49
N LYS A 77 7.62 -19.98 -12.79
CA LYS A 77 7.79 -21.29 -13.39
C LYS A 77 6.46 -21.83 -13.93
N GLN A 78 6.48 -22.42 -15.12
CA GLN A 78 5.26 -22.96 -15.73
C GLN A 78 4.71 -24.17 -14.95
N GLU A 79 5.59 -25.04 -14.43
CA GLU A 79 5.21 -26.22 -13.62
C GLU A 79 6.27 -26.46 -12.53
N PRO A 80 6.16 -25.81 -11.36
CA PRO A 80 7.08 -26.09 -10.25
C PRO A 80 6.88 -27.52 -9.72
N THR A 81 7.97 -28.22 -9.49
CA THR A 81 7.96 -29.61 -8.97
C THR A 81 7.66 -29.63 -7.47
N HIS A 82 7.25 -30.81 -6.95
CA HIS A 82 7.05 -31.00 -5.52
C HIS A 82 8.33 -30.70 -4.72
N GLU A 83 9.48 -31.09 -5.24
CA GLU A 83 10.80 -30.87 -4.63
C GLU A 83 11.14 -29.39 -4.51
N GLU A 84 10.77 -28.57 -5.49
CA GLU A 84 10.97 -27.11 -5.46
C GLU A 84 10.11 -26.44 -4.40
N TYR A 85 8.84 -26.82 -4.30
CA TYR A 85 7.99 -26.35 -3.21
C TYR A 85 8.52 -26.78 -1.84
N ASN A 86 9.01 -28.02 -1.74
CA ASN A 86 9.55 -28.56 -0.50
C ASN A 86 10.86 -27.85 -0.10
N ALA A 87 11.75 -27.59 -1.05
CA ALA A 87 12.97 -26.82 -0.83
C ALA A 87 12.67 -25.39 -0.34
N VAL A 88 11.71 -24.71 -0.96
CA VAL A 88 11.26 -23.36 -0.55
C VAL A 88 10.62 -23.40 0.84
N PHE A 89 9.81 -24.42 1.15
CA PHE A 89 9.22 -24.60 2.48
C PHE A 89 10.30 -24.68 3.57
N TRP A 90 11.21 -25.63 3.45
CA TRP A 90 12.26 -25.82 4.46
C TRP A 90 13.23 -24.65 4.55
N PHE A 91 13.55 -24.02 3.43
CA PHE A 91 14.35 -22.79 3.42
C PHE A 91 13.66 -21.68 4.24
N ASN A 92 12.36 -21.46 4.01
CA ASN A 92 11.60 -20.43 4.74
C ASN A 92 11.47 -20.78 6.23
N VAL A 93 11.29 -22.05 6.59
CA VAL A 93 11.24 -22.48 7.99
C VAL A 93 12.58 -22.17 8.69
N ILE A 94 13.69 -22.49 8.07
CA ILE A 94 15.03 -22.19 8.62
C ILE A 94 15.21 -20.67 8.76
N VAL A 95 14.94 -19.92 7.70
CA VAL A 95 15.08 -18.45 7.70
C VAL A 95 14.14 -17.80 8.72
N GLY A 96 12.89 -18.24 8.81
CA GLY A 96 11.92 -17.70 9.76
C GLY A 96 12.32 -17.92 11.22
N ILE A 97 12.83 -19.12 11.55
CA ILE A 97 13.34 -19.43 12.90
C ILE A 97 14.60 -18.59 13.19
N VAL A 98 15.55 -18.54 12.27
CA VAL A 98 16.78 -17.75 12.42
C VAL A 98 16.47 -16.27 12.61
N LEU A 99 15.56 -15.71 11.80
CA LEU A 99 15.12 -14.31 11.95
C LEU A 99 14.46 -14.06 13.30
N TYR A 100 13.61 -14.98 13.76
CA TYR A 100 13.01 -14.87 15.09
C TYR A 100 14.07 -14.87 16.20
N VAL A 101 15.02 -15.77 16.14
CA VAL A 101 16.13 -15.84 17.12
C VAL A 101 16.95 -14.56 17.10
N ILE A 102 17.33 -14.06 15.92
CA ILE A 102 18.07 -12.80 15.78
C ILE A 102 17.27 -11.63 16.39
N LEU A 103 15.99 -11.51 16.04
CA LEU A 103 15.14 -10.42 16.54
C LEU A 103 14.81 -10.56 18.03
N PHE A 104 14.71 -11.78 18.56
CA PHE A 104 14.53 -12.03 19.99
C PHE A 104 15.70 -11.47 20.82
N PHE A 105 16.94 -11.71 20.35
CA PHE A 105 18.15 -11.15 20.99
C PHE A 105 18.38 -9.68 20.64
N ALA A 106 17.85 -9.19 19.50
CA ALA A 106 17.91 -7.79 19.14
C ALA A 106 16.85 -6.93 19.90
N ALA A 107 15.80 -7.54 20.45
CA ALA A 107 14.71 -6.82 21.11
C ALA A 107 15.14 -5.87 22.23
N PRO A 108 16.11 -6.19 23.12
CA PRO A 108 16.64 -5.24 24.09
C PRO A 108 17.27 -4.01 23.42
N PHE A 109 18.08 -4.21 22.36
CA PHE A 109 18.72 -3.10 21.64
C PHE A 109 17.70 -2.21 20.93
N ILE A 110 16.59 -2.79 20.45
CA ILE A 110 15.47 -2.03 19.90
C ILE A 110 14.81 -1.20 20.98
N ALA A 111 14.57 -1.76 22.16
CA ALA A 111 13.99 -1.06 23.29
C ALA A 111 14.89 0.10 23.74
N ASP A 112 16.20 -0.11 23.86
CA ASP A 112 17.17 0.92 24.20
C ASP A 112 17.27 2.01 23.11
N PHE A 113 17.20 1.63 21.82
CA PHE A 113 17.21 2.60 20.72
C PHE A 113 16.04 3.58 20.77
N TYR A 114 14.86 3.13 21.21
CA TYR A 114 13.66 3.98 21.30
C TYR A 114 13.44 4.57 22.72
N ASP A 115 14.30 4.27 23.69
CA ASP A 115 14.16 4.63 25.11
C ASP A 115 12.83 4.13 25.73
N GLU A 116 12.36 2.94 25.29
CA GLU A 116 11.08 2.34 25.69
C GLU A 116 11.24 0.86 26.09
N PRO A 117 11.42 0.55 27.38
CA PRO A 117 11.67 -0.83 27.86
C PRO A 117 10.58 -1.84 27.50
N VAL A 118 9.33 -1.36 27.36
CA VAL A 118 8.17 -2.20 27.01
C VAL A 118 8.32 -2.83 25.62
N LEU A 119 9.09 -2.23 24.72
CA LEU A 119 9.31 -2.77 23.37
C LEU A 119 10.07 -4.10 23.37
N CYS A 120 10.83 -4.40 24.42
CA CYS A 120 11.55 -5.66 24.51
C CYS A 120 10.61 -6.88 24.59
N PRO A 121 9.73 -7.01 25.62
CA PRO A 121 8.78 -8.12 25.67
C PRO A 121 7.73 -8.07 24.55
N LEU A 122 7.27 -6.88 24.17
CA LEU A 122 6.32 -6.69 23.08
C LEU A 122 6.89 -7.16 21.73
N GLY A 123 8.15 -6.80 21.43
CA GLY A 123 8.85 -7.21 20.22
C GLY A 123 9.04 -8.72 20.16
N ARG A 124 9.51 -9.34 21.25
CA ARG A 124 9.65 -10.80 21.35
C ARG A 124 8.35 -11.53 21.03
N PHE A 125 7.21 -11.01 21.53
CA PHE A 125 5.90 -11.56 21.25
C PHE A 125 5.46 -11.32 19.79
N ALA A 126 5.59 -10.10 19.28
CA ALA A 126 5.18 -9.76 17.93
C ALA A 126 5.98 -10.52 16.85
N PHE A 127 7.29 -10.72 17.08
CA PHE A 127 8.18 -11.43 16.15
C PHE A 127 7.90 -12.94 16.05
N LEU A 128 7.12 -13.53 16.98
CA LEU A 128 6.61 -14.89 16.82
C LEU A 128 5.80 -15.08 15.52
N SER A 129 5.27 -13.98 14.97
CA SER A 129 4.58 -14.00 13.68
C SER A 129 5.44 -14.58 12.55
N PHE A 130 6.77 -14.44 12.59
CA PHE A 130 7.67 -15.04 11.60
C PHE A 130 7.69 -16.57 11.66
N VAL A 131 7.64 -17.13 12.88
CA VAL A 131 7.57 -18.58 13.08
C VAL A 131 6.26 -19.14 12.53
N PHE A 132 5.14 -18.43 12.66
CA PHE A 132 3.89 -18.88 12.05
C PHE A 132 3.87 -18.66 10.54
N SER A 133 4.41 -17.54 10.05
CA SER A 133 4.41 -17.21 8.63
C SER A 133 5.23 -18.19 7.79
N CYS A 134 6.36 -18.67 8.31
CA CYS A 134 7.26 -19.57 7.55
C CYS A 134 6.57 -20.88 7.16
N PHE A 135 5.68 -21.40 8.00
CA PHE A 135 4.93 -22.62 7.70
C PHE A 135 3.85 -22.44 6.60
N GLY A 136 3.51 -21.20 6.22
CA GLY A 136 2.47 -20.92 5.22
C GLY A 136 2.99 -20.50 3.85
N THR A 137 4.29 -20.21 3.69
CA THR A 137 4.83 -19.57 2.48
C THR A 137 4.68 -20.45 1.23
N ALA A 138 5.01 -21.73 1.30
CA ALA A 138 4.90 -22.64 0.16
C ALA A 138 3.45 -22.90 -0.24
N GLN A 139 2.53 -23.02 0.74
CA GLN A 139 1.09 -23.19 0.49
C GLN A 139 0.50 -21.97 -0.19
N ARG A 140 0.87 -20.75 0.26
CA ARG A 140 0.47 -19.50 -0.40
C ARG A 140 1.01 -19.41 -1.83
N ALA A 141 2.28 -19.78 -2.04
CA ALA A 141 2.88 -19.84 -3.37
C ALA A 141 2.14 -20.83 -4.29
N TRP A 142 1.73 -21.98 -3.76
CA TRP A 142 0.93 -22.96 -4.49
C TRP A 142 -0.44 -22.39 -4.91
N LEU A 143 -1.17 -21.76 -3.97
CA LEU A 143 -2.46 -21.12 -4.25
C LEU A 143 -2.34 -20.02 -5.31
N PHE A 144 -1.29 -19.22 -5.23
CA PHE A 144 -1.01 -18.15 -6.18
C PHE A 144 -0.68 -18.69 -7.57
N GLY A 145 0.22 -19.69 -7.67
CA GLY A 145 0.62 -20.31 -8.94
C GLY A 145 -0.54 -21.02 -9.65
N HIS A 146 -1.51 -21.57 -8.88
CA HIS A 146 -2.70 -22.22 -9.43
C HIS A 146 -3.91 -21.29 -9.59
N LEU A 147 -3.72 -19.97 -9.49
CA LEU A 147 -4.75 -18.93 -9.67
C LEU A 147 -6.01 -19.15 -8.79
N LYS A 148 -5.81 -19.67 -7.56
CA LYS A 148 -6.89 -19.91 -6.60
C LYS A 148 -7.34 -18.61 -5.90
N VAL A 149 -7.70 -17.59 -6.69
CA VAL A 149 -8.03 -16.24 -6.21
C VAL A 149 -9.17 -16.25 -5.19
N LYS A 150 -10.22 -17.04 -5.43
CA LYS A 150 -11.37 -17.15 -4.49
C LYS A 150 -10.92 -17.65 -3.12
N GLN A 151 -10.10 -18.69 -3.06
CA GLN A 151 -9.60 -19.27 -1.81
C GLN A 151 -8.71 -18.29 -1.08
N THR A 152 -7.79 -17.60 -1.81
CA THR A 152 -6.93 -16.57 -1.24
C THR A 152 -7.74 -15.40 -0.68
N SER A 153 -8.81 -14.99 -1.37
CA SER A 153 -9.72 -13.93 -0.89
C SER A 153 -10.46 -14.32 0.38
N ILE A 154 -11.02 -15.52 0.44
CA ILE A 154 -11.70 -16.05 1.63
C ILE A 154 -10.72 -16.14 2.81
N MET A 155 -9.51 -16.66 2.56
CA MET A 155 -8.44 -16.73 3.54
C MET A 155 -8.13 -15.36 4.14
N GLN A 156 -7.95 -14.34 3.31
CA GLN A 156 -7.65 -12.97 3.77
C GLN A 156 -8.81 -12.37 4.57
N MET A 157 -10.05 -12.44 4.05
CA MET A 157 -11.23 -11.90 4.74
C MET A 157 -11.47 -12.57 6.10
N ALA A 158 -11.40 -13.91 6.15
CA ALA A 158 -11.58 -14.65 7.40
C ALA A 158 -10.47 -14.32 8.41
N SER A 159 -9.20 -14.27 7.97
CA SER A 159 -8.08 -13.96 8.84
C SER A 159 -8.13 -12.55 9.41
N ILE A 160 -8.54 -11.55 8.61
CA ILE A 160 -8.72 -10.18 9.07
C ILE A 160 -9.84 -10.13 10.12
N THR A 161 -10.96 -10.78 9.84
CA THR A 161 -12.10 -10.81 10.78
C THR A 161 -11.70 -11.45 12.12
N ILE A 162 -11.09 -12.64 12.08
CA ILE A 162 -10.66 -13.36 13.30
C ILE A 162 -9.65 -12.53 14.10
N SER A 163 -8.63 -12.00 13.43
CA SER A 163 -7.59 -11.20 14.10
C SER A 163 -8.12 -9.89 14.66
N SER A 164 -9.06 -9.26 13.97
CA SER A 164 -9.66 -8.00 14.43
C SER A 164 -10.59 -8.24 15.63
N ILE A 165 -11.36 -9.33 15.64
CA ILE A 165 -12.16 -9.72 16.80
C ILE A 165 -11.23 -9.98 17.99
N ALA A 166 -10.13 -10.72 17.79
CA ALA A 166 -9.15 -10.96 18.85
C ALA A 166 -8.59 -9.63 19.40
N ALA A 167 -8.19 -8.68 18.52
CA ALA A 167 -7.70 -7.38 18.95
C ALA A 167 -8.73 -6.61 19.79
N VAL A 168 -9.99 -6.61 19.36
CA VAL A 168 -11.09 -5.95 20.10
C VAL A 168 -11.28 -6.59 21.46
N CYS A 169 -11.28 -7.93 21.56
CA CYS A 169 -11.39 -8.67 22.81
C CYS A 169 -10.21 -8.31 23.77
N PHE A 170 -8.98 -8.31 23.27
CA PHE A 170 -7.81 -7.91 24.07
C PHE A 170 -7.88 -6.44 24.52
N ALA A 171 -8.36 -5.55 23.64
CA ALA A 171 -8.52 -4.13 23.99
C ALA A 171 -9.53 -3.93 25.12
N TYR A 172 -10.68 -4.59 25.06
CA TYR A 172 -11.67 -4.55 26.15
C TYR A 172 -11.20 -5.24 27.44
N ALA A 173 -10.34 -6.25 27.34
CA ALA A 173 -9.73 -6.90 28.48
C ALA A 173 -8.62 -6.04 29.14
N GLY A 174 -8.34 -4.82 28.64
CA GLY A 174 -7.35 -3.90 29.19
C GLY A 174 -5.91 -4.18 28.78
N PHE A 175 -5.68 -5.06 27.80
CA PHE A 175 -4.33 -5.39 27.33
C PHE A 175 -3.77 -4.38 26.30
N ALA A 176 -4.43 -3.25 26.08
CA ALA A 176 -3.93 -2.10 25.30
C ALA A 176 -3.09 -2.48 24.05
N TYR A 177 -1.82 -2.05 23.99
CA TYR A 177 -0.90 -2.34 22.87
C TYR A 177 -0.63 -3.83 22.63
N TRP A 178 -0.78 -4.70 23.64
CA TRP A 178 -0.70 -6.16 23.46
C TRP A 178 -1.79 -6.70 22.53
N GLY A 179 -2.97 -6.07 22.55
CA GLY A 179 -4.05 -6.40 21.62
C GLY A 179 -3.68 -6.20 20.15
N LEU A 180 -2.94 -5.11 19.84
CA LEU A 180 -2.45 -4.85 18.49
C LEU A 180 -1.36 -5.84 18.05
N ALA A 181 -0.45 -6.21 18.97
CA ALA A 181 0.55 -7.24 18.70
C ALA A 181 -0.09 -8.61 18.50
N ALA A 182 -1.08 -8.96 19.34
CA ALA A 182 -1.86 -10.17 19.21
C ALA A 182 -2.67 -10.21 17.90
N GLN A 183 -3.22 -9.08 17.45
CA GLN A 183 -3.88 -8.98 16.14
C GLN A 183 -2.96 -9.43 15.00
N SER A 184 -1.73 -8.93 14.98
CA SER A 184 -0.76 -9.30 13.94
C SER A 184 -0.42 -10.78 13.99
N LEU A 185 -0.21 -11.33 15.18
CA LEU A 185 0.10 -12.74 15.38
C LEU A 185 -1.06 -13.65 14.96
N VAL A 186 -2.28 -13.34 15.41
CA VAL A 186 -3.51 -14.10 15.09
C VAL A 186 -3.80 -14.01 13.59
N TYR A 187 -3.57 -12.85 12.97
CA TYR A 187 -3.73 -12.69 11.51
C TYR A 187 -2.82 -13.66 10.76
N VAL A 188 -1.52 -13.65 11.06
CA VAL A 188 -0.54 -14.50 10.38
C VAL A 188 -0.81 -15.98 10.65
N ALA A 189 -1.13 -16.35 11.89
CA ALA A 189 -1.49 -17.73 12.26
C ALA A 189 -2.73 -18.22 11.50
N SER A 190 -3.77 -17.37 11.42
CA SER A 190 -5.00 -17.67 10.68
C SER A 190 -4.75 -17.82 9.18
N VAL A 191 -3.98 -16.89 8.58
CA VAL A 191 -3.59 -16.99 7.16
C VAL A 191 -2.85 -18.30 6.90
N THR A 192 -1.93 -18.68 7.78
CA THR A 192 -1.18 -19.93 7.65
C THR A 192 -2.11 -21.15 7.77
N ALA A 193 -2.99 -21.17 8.77
CA ALA A 193 -3.96 -22.27 8.96
C ALA A 193 -4.88 -22.43 7.73
N PHE A 194 -5.44 -21.34 7.22
CA PHE A 194 -6.26 -21.38 6.01
C PHE A 194 -5.46 -21.74 4.75
N ALA A 195 -4.20 -21.32 4.64
CA ALA A 195 -3.33 -21.72 3.54
C ALA A 195 -3.10 -23.25 3.54
N TRP A 196 -2.92 -23.84 4.70
CA TRP A 196 -2.85 -25.31 4.86
C TRP A 196 -4.19 -25.97 4.53
N TYR A 197 -5.32 -25.39 4.90
CA TYR A 197 -6.64 -25.93 4.60
C TYR A 197 -6.96 -25.94 3.09
N PHE A 198 -6.69 -24.82 2.40
CA PHE A 198 -7.03 -24.67 0.99
C PHE A 198 -6.00 -25.25 0.01
N SER A 199 -4.73 -25.36 0.40
CA SER A 199 -3.69 -25.96 -0.42
C SER A 199 -3.67 -27.48 -0.24
N PRO A 200 -3.73 -28.29 -1.30
CA PRO A 200 -3.54 -29.74 -1.21
C PRO A 200 -2.08 -30.14 -1.04
N TRP A 201 -1.14 -29.22 -1.33
CA TRP A 201 0.28 -29.49 -1.20
C TRP A 201 0.71 -29.65 0.27
N ARG A 202 1.55 -30.65 0.54
CA ARG A 202 2.10 -30.92 1.88
C ARG A 202 3.60 -31.10 1.82
N PRO A 203 4.35 -30.59 2.79
CA PRO A 203 5.80 -30.78 2.85
C PRO A 203 6.13 -32.25 3.16
N THR A 204 7.30 -32.68 2.64
CA THR A 204 7.93 -33.94 3.01
C THR A 204 9.15 -33.68 3.89
N LEU A 205 9.54 -34.65 4.71
CA LEU A 205 10.71 -34.52 5.60
C LEU A 205 12.05 -34.62 4.85
N HIS A 206 12.04 -34.83 3.53
CA HIS A 206 13.24 -34.82 2.73
C HIS A 206 13.73 -33.39 2.51
N ILE A 207 14.77 -32.98 3.24
CA ILE A 207 15.32 -31.62 3.19
C ILE A 207 16.42 -31.57 2.12
N ASP A 208 16.09 -31.14 0.91
CA ASP A 208 17.03 -30.76 -0.12
C ASP A 208 16.85 -29.27 -0.46
N LEU A 209 17.87 -28.46 -0.13
CA LEU A 209 17.84 -27.00 -0.36
C LEU A 209 18.44 -26.60 -1.71
N ARG A 210 18.96 -27.54 -2.50
CA ARG A 210 19.58 -27.24 -3.80
C ARG A 210 18.66 -26.52 -4.77
N PRO A 211 17.37 -26.92 -4.93
CA PRO A 211 16.45 -26.21 -5.80
C PRO A 211 16.20 -24.76 -5.33
N ALA A 212 16.08 -24.51 -4.04
CA ALA A 212 15.93 -23.17 -3.48
C ALA A 212 17.18 -22.31 -3.77
N TRP A 213 18.37 -22.87 -3.61
CA TRP A 213 19.62 -22.17 -3.89
C TRP A 213 19.78 -21.79 -5.37
N GLN A 214 19.34 -22.65 -6.29
CA GLN A 214 19.32 -22.33 -7.73
C GLN A 214 18.39 -21.15 -8.06
N MET A 215 17.25 -21.04 -7.37
CA MET A 215 16.32 -19.92 -7.51
C MET A 215 16.79 -18.64 -6.81
N PHE A 216 17.74 -18.76 -5.87
CA PHE A 216 18.20 -17.63 -5.03
C PHE A 216 18.82 -16.49 -5.85
N GLY A 217 19.54 -16.80 -6.95
CA GLY A 217 20.12 -15.79 -7.83
C GLY A 217 19.11 -14.83 -8.45
N PHE A 218 17.89 -15.30 -8.76
CA PHE A 218 16.80 -14.47 -9.21
C PHE A 218 16.10 -13.78 -8.02
N SER A 219 15.83 -14.53 -6.97
CA SER A 219 15.11 -14.07 -5.78
C SER A 219 15.87 -13.00 -5.00
N SER A 220 17.22 -13.06 -4.94
CA SER A 220 18.04 -12.08 -4.23
C SER A 220 17.94 -10.67 -4.81
N LYS A 221 17.81 -10.53 -6.13
CA LYS A 221 17.61 -9.22 -6.78
C LYS A 221 16.26 -8.61 -6.40
N LEU A 222 15.20 -9.43 -6.35
CA LEU A 222 13.88 -9.01 -5.91
C LEU A 222 13.89 -8.64 -4.42
N LEU A 223 14.62 -9.43 -3.61
CA LEU A 223 14.79 -9.19 -2.18
C LEU A 223 15.42 -7.81 -1.91
N ILE A 224 16.55 -7.50 -2.55
CA ILE A 224 17.24 -6.22 -2.38
C ILE A 224 16.32 -5.05 -2.75
N ASN A 225 15.60 -5.17 -3.86
CA ASN A 225 14.65 -4.15 -4.29
C ASN A 225 13.50 -3.95 -3.29
N SER A 226 12.97 -5.05 -2.76
CA SER A 226 11.89 -5.02 -1.75
C SER A 226 12.37 -4.44 -0.42
N LEU A 227 13.61 -4.76 0.01
CA LEU A 227 14.21 -4.17 1.20
C LEU A 227 14.39 -2.65 1.04
N ALA A 228 14.93 -2.20 -0.10
CA ALA A 228 15.08 -0.78 -0.39
C ALA A 228 13.73 -0.05 -0.34
N PHE A 229 12.68 -0.67 -0.89
CA PHE A 229 11.32 -0.15 -0.85
C PHE A 229 10.76 -0.07 0.58
N GLN A 230 10.98 -1.09 1.41
CA GLN A 230 10.56 -1.10 2.82
C GLN A 230 11.26 -0.02 3.65
N PHE A 231 12.57 0.13 3.47
CA PHE A 231 13.31 1.22 4.13
C PHE A 231 12.77 2.59 3.72
N ASN A 232 12.54 2.81 2.42
CA ASN A 232 12.00 4.06 1.93
C ASN A 232 10.62 4.37 2.54
N ASN A 233 9.73 3.38 2.59
CA ASN A 233 8.37 3.58 3.09
C ASN A 233 8.30 3.80 4.61
N ASN A 234 9.20 3.20 5.39
CA ASN A 234 9.16 3.29 6.84
C ASN A 234 10.15 4.32 7.42
N ALA A 235 10.97 4.95 6.58
CA ALA A 235 12.02 5.88 6.97
C ALA A 235 11.56 6.97 7.95
N PHE A 236 10.43 7.61 7.62
CA PHE A 236 9.88 8.70 8.42
C PHE A 236 9.41 8.21 9.80
N GLY A 237 8.70 7.09 9.87
CA GLY A 237 8.17 6.55 11.13
C GLY A 237 9.27 6.15 12.12
N VAL A 238 10.39 5.62 11.62
CA VAL A 238 11.57 5.27 12.45
C VAL A 238 12.14 6.49 13.15
N LEU A 239 12.37 7.57 12.39
CA LEU A 239 12.92 8.81 12.92
C LEU A 239 11.97 9.47 13.92
N LEU A 240 10.66 9.46 13.65
CA LEU A 240 9.67 10.02 14.58
C LEU A 240 9.65 9.28 15.92
N ASN A 241 9.66 7.96 15.93
CA ASN A 241 9.69 7.18 17.16
C ASN A 241 10.98 7.43 17.97
N ARG A 242 12.12 7.66 17.28
CA ARG A 242 13.38 7.97 17.95
C ARG A 242 13.44 9.37 18.51
N PHE A 243 12.91 10.36 17.79
CA PHE A 243 12.96 11.77 18.18
C PHE A 243 11.90 12.16 19.21
N PHE A 244 10.79 11.42 19.25
CA PHE A 244 9.66 11.66 20.13
C PHE A 244 9.31 10.37 20.88
N PRO A 245 10.08 10.03 21.93
CA PRO A 245 9.82 8.83 22.72
C PRO A 245 8.46 8.91 23.42
N GLY A 246 7.93 7.74 23.89
CA GLY A 246 6.61 7.65 24.51
C GLY A 246 5.48 7.29 23.56
N GLY A 247 5.74 7.23 22.24
CA GLY A 247 4.79 6.69 21.23
C GLY A 247 3.65 7.63 20.85
N HIS A 248 3.30 8.65 21.63
CA HIS A 248 2.13 9.51 21.38
C HIS A 248 2.18 10.17 19.99
N ILE A 249 3.27 10.87 19.69
CA ILE A 249 3.46 11.59 18.41
C ILE A 249 3.54 10.61 17.23
N ALA A 250 4.24 9.50 17.42
CA ALA A 250 4.34 8.46 16.43
C ALA A 250 2.99 7.79 16.15
N GLY A 251 2.16 7.56 17.17
CA GLY A 251 0.80 7.03 17.03
C GLY A 251 -0.12 7.97 16.27
N ILE A 252 -0.07 9.27 16.57
CA ILE A 252 -0.83 10.31 15.84
C ILE A 252 -0.45 10.31 14.34
N TYR A 253 0.85 10.27 14.05
CA TYR A 253 1.32 10.19 12.66
C TYR A 253 0.94 8.88 11.97
N ASP A 254 1.12 7.73 12.65
CA ASP A 254 0.81 6.42 12.11
C ASP A 254 -0.69 6.28 11.77
N ASN A 255 -1.57 6.83 12.62
CA ASN A 255 -3.00 6.89 12.34
C ASN A 255 -3.29 7.71 11.07
N ALA A 256 -2.77 8.94 10.97
CA ALA A 256 -2.96 9.77 9.79
C ALA A 256 -2.44 9.08 8.52
N ARG A 257 -1.24 8.50 8.59
CA ARG A 257 -0.61 7.78 7.49
C ARG A 257 -1.42 6.57 7.04
N LYS A 258 -1.95 5.78 7.96
CA LYS A 258 -2.77 4.60 7.62
C LYS A 258 -4.02 4.94 6.81
N TRP A 259 -4.66 6.07 7.08
CA TRP A 259 -5.80 6.53 6.30
C TRP A 259 -5.40 7.04 4.92
N ASP A 260 -4.32 7.80 4.83
CA ASP A 260 -3.74 8.24 3.57
C ASP A 260 -3.31 7.05 2.70
N ASP A 261 -2.54 6.10 3.24
CA ASP A 261 -2.08 4.90 2.54
C ASP A 261 -3.25 4.03 2.03
N ARG A 262 -4.36 3.93 2.77
CA ARG A 262 -5.58 3.22 2.30
C ARG A 262 -6.22 3.90 1.11
N ALA A 263 -6.33 5.22 1.14
CA ALA A 263 -6.86 5.99 0.02
C ALA A 263 -5.96 5.87 -1.20
N ILE A 264 -4.64 6.03 -1.03
CA ILE A 264 -3.64 5.86 -2.08
C ILE A 264 -3.68 4.45 -2.67
N SER A 265 -3.72 3.40 -1.84
CA SER A 265 -3.71 2.01 -2.30
C SER A 265 -4.96 1.64 -3.09
N THR A 266 -6.12 2.19 -2.71
CA THR A 266 -7.38 1.98 -3.43
C THR A 266 -7.30 2.57 -4.84
N ILE A 267 -6.84 3.82 -4.95
CA ILE A 267 -6.70 4.51 -6.24
C ILE A 267 -5.55 3.90 -7.05
N GLY A 268 -4.41 3.64 -6.40
CA GLY A 268 -3.24 3.02 -7.02
C GLY A 268 -3.55 1.64 -7.61
N GLY A 269 -4.35 0.84 -6.92
CA GLY A 269 -4.82 -0.46 -7.41
C GLY A 269 -5.65 -0.36 -8.69
N MET A 270 -6.54 0.63 -8.77
CA MET A 270 -7.32 0.90 -9.99
C MET A 270 -6.40 1.31 -11.16
N VAL A 271 -5.43 2.18 -10.89
CA VAL A 271 -4.48 2.66 -11.89
C VAL A 271 -3.55 1.54 -12.35
N GLN A 272 -2.98 0.76 -11.44
CA GLN A 272 -2.05 -0.34 -11.75
C GLN A 272 -2.73 -1.46 -12.55
N GLY A 273 -3.97 -1.80 -12.23
CA GLY A 273 -4.73 -2.82 -12.94
C GLY A 273 -4.90 -2.53 -14.43
N VAL A 274 -4.91 -1.25 -14.82
CA VAL A 274 -5.00 -0.81 -16.21
C VAL A 274 -3.63 -0.46 -16.80
N ALA A 275 -2.76 0.17 -16.01
CA ALA A 275 -1.50 0.73 -16.50
C ALA A 275 -0.49 -0.33 -16.92
N GLN A 276 -0.28 -1.37 -16.14
CA GLN A 276 0.75 -2.37 -16.43
C GLN A 276 0.50 -3.17 -17.73
N PRO A 277 -0.71 -3.72 -17.97
CA PRO A 277 -0.98 -4.42 -19.24
C PRO A 277 -0.82 -3.51 -20.46
N VAL A 278 -1.39 -2.31 -20.40
CA VAL A 278 -1.40 -1.35 -21.53
C VAL A 278 0.02 -0.83 -21.83
N LEU A 279 0.83 -0.56 -20.82
CA LEU A 279 2.23 -0.16 -21.01
C LEU A 279 3.09 -1.31 -21.59
N ARG A 280 2.84 -2.56 -21.18
CA ARG A 280 3.51 -3.75 -21.76
C ARG A 280 3.16 -3.94 -23.23
N GLU A 281 1.89 -3.88 -23.58
CA GLU A 281 1.41 -4.06 -24.95
C GLU A 281 1.97 -2.96 -25.87
N SER A 282 1.97 -1.71 -25.40
CA SER A 282 2.55 -0.56 -26.12
C SER A 282 4.09 -0.58 -26.21
N THR A 283 4.78 -1.43 -25.40
CA THR A 283 6.26 -1.57 -25.49
C THR A 283 6.68 -2.51 -26.62
N HIS A 284 5.81 -3.42 -27.05
CA HIS A 284 6.05 -4.29 -28.21
C HIS A 284 5.88 -3.55 -29.54
N ASP A 285 5.08 -2.49 -29.57
CA ASP A 285 5.01 -1.59 -30.71
C ASP A 285 6.26 -0.70 -30.75
N ALA A 286 7.08 -0.83 -31.77
CA ALA A 286 8.34 -0.08 -31.94
C ALA A 286 8.16 1.45 -32.04
N ASN A 287 6.95 1.98 -31.84
CA ASN A 287 6.60 3.38 -32.02
C ASN A 287 6.55 4.12 -30.67
N SER A 288 7.65 4.81 -30.33
CA SER A 288 7.76 5.63 -29.13
C SER A 288 6.67 6.71 -28.99
N ALA A 289 6.10 7.18 -30.08
CA ALA A 289 5.01 8.16 -30.11
C ALA A 289 3.68 7.55 -29.60
N GLY A 290 3.39 6.28 -29.93
CA GLY A 290 2.21 5.55 -29.44
C GLY A 290 2.25 5.39 -27.92
N LEU A 291 3.40 4.95 -27.39
CA LEU A 291 3.60 4.81 -25.94
C LEU A 291 3.47 6.13 -25.19
N MET A 292 4.05 7.23 -25.73
CA MET A 292 3.92 8.56 -25.11
C MET A 292 2.46 9.02 -25.04
N ASN A 293 1.69 8.81 -26.10
CA ASN A 293 0.27 9.17 -26.10
C ASN A 293 -0.55 8.32 -25.12
N THR A 294 -0.27 7.04 -25.03
CA THR A 294 -0.89 6.12 -24.08
C THR A 294 -0.55 6.52 -22.64
N PHE A 295 0.72 6.77 -22.35
CA PHE A 295 1.16 7.25 -21.03
C PHE A 295 0.45 8.54 -20.62
N ARG A 296 0.33 9.52 -21.53
CA ARG A 296 -0.35 10.78 -21.27
C ARG A 296 -1.85 10.61 -21.01
N LYS A 297 -2.54 9.68 -21.71
CA LYS A 297 -3.94 9.35 -21.41
C LYS A 297 -4.08 8.79 -20.00
N MET A 298 -3.18 7.86 -19.62
CA MET A 298 -3.16 7.29 -18.27
C MET A 298 -2.85 8.33 -17.21
N LEU A 299 -1.91 9.23 -17.48
CA LEU A 299 -1.53 10.32 -16.56
C LEU A 299 -2.75 11.21 -16.28
N ARG A 300 -3.49 11.63 -17.32
CA ARG A 300 -4.71 12.43 -17.17
C ARG A 300 -5.80 11.70 -16.39
N PHE A 301 -6.01 10.40 -16.68
CA PHE A 301 -6.98 9.59 -15.95
C PHE A 301 -6.60 9.44 -14.47
N THR A 302 -5.32 9.19 -14.19
CA THR A 302 -4.81 9.12 -12.82
C THR A 302 -5.05 10.42 -12.07
N CYS A 303 -4.72 11.58 -12.66
CA CYS A 303 -4.95 12.89 -12.06
C CYS A 303 -6.44 13.19 -11.86
N PHE A 304 -7.28 12.83 -12.83
CA PHE A 304 -8.73 13.00 -12.78
C PHE A 304 -9.37 12.31 -11.57
N VAL A 305 -8.87 11.11 -11.20
CA VAL A 305 -9.39 10.33 -10.06
C VAL A 305 -8.67 10.70 -8.76
N SER A 306 -7.33 10.78 -8.79
CA SER A 306 -6.50 10.91 -7.59
C SER A 306 -6.70 12.26 -6.88
N PHE A 307 -6.68 13.38 -7.62
CA PHE A 307 -6.76 14.69 -7.00
C PHE A 307 -8.08 14.93 -6.25
N PRO A 308 -9.28 14.72 -6.83
CA PRO A 308 -10.52 14.97 -6.08
C PRO A 308 -10.69 14.02 -4.90
N CYS A 309 -10.27 12.76 -5.02
CA CYS A 309 -10.41 11.79 -3.94
C CYS A 309 -9.53 12.13 -2.74
N LEU A 310 -8.24 12.40 -2.95
CA LEU A 310 -7.29 12.63 -1.86
C LEU A 310 -7.34 14.06 -1.33
N LEU A 311 -7.51 15.09 -2.18
CA LEU A 311 -7.78 16.44 -1.70
C LEU A 311 -9.16 16.54 -1.04
N GLY A 312 -10.14 15.74 -1.50
CA GLY A 312 -11.43 15.60 -0.83
C GLY A 312 -11.31 14.99 0.56
N LEU A 313 -10.48 13.96 0.72
CA LEU A 313 -10.16 13.40 2.03
C LEU A 313 -9.44 14.43 2.92
N ALA A 314 -8.50 15.22 2.35
CA ALA A 314 -7.87 16.32 3.07
C ALA A 314 -8.89 17.36 3.57
N LEU A 315 -9.90 17.72 2.76
CA LEU A 315 -10.96 18.65 3.12
C LEU A 315 -11.80 18.17 4.31
N ILE A 316 -12.14 16.89 4.33
CA ILE A 316 -12.98 16.29 5.37
C ILE A 316 -12.17 15.68 6.53
N ALA A 317 -10.85 15.76 6.52
CA ALA A 317 -9.97 15.04 7.46
C ALA A 317 -10.32 15.32 8.93
N GLU A 318 -10.66 16.55 9.27
CA GLU A 318 -11.07 16.94 10.61
C GLU A 318 -12.39 16.28 11.01
N ASP A 319 -13.42 16.41 10.18
CA ASP A 319 -14.72 15.77 10.43
C ASP A 319 -14.57 14.26 10.49
N PHE A 320 -13.81 13.70 9.55
CA PHE A 320 -13.58 12.26 9.46
C PHE A 320 -12.90 11.70 10.72
N ILE A 321 -11.81 12.32 11.18
CA ILE A 321 -11.07 11.85 12.36
C ILE A 321 -11.90 12.04 13.63
N VAL A 322 -12.49 13.21 13.84
CA VAL A 322 -13.21 13.50 15.08
C VAL A 322 -14.48 12.66 15.20
N LEU A 323 -15.27 12.55 14.14
CA LEU A 323 -16.56 11.85 14.19
C LEU A 323 -16.44 10.33 14.16
N LEU A 324 -15.47 9.78 13.40
CA LEU A 324 -15.32 8.34 13.24
C LEU A 324 -14.31 7.75 14.22
N VAL A 325 -13.17 8.41 14.42
CA VAL A 325 -12.05 7.86 15.18
C VAL A 325 -12.06 8.37 16.63
N GLY A 326 -12.56 9.59 16.85
CA GLY A 326 -12.71 10.20 18.17
C GLY A 326 -11.81 11.40 18.40
N GLU A 327 -12.22 12.28 19.34
CA GLU A 327 -11.58 13.55 19.67
C GLU A 327 -10.10 13.42 20.09
N LYS A 328 -9.74 12.35 20.79
CA LYS A 328 -8.35 12.08 21.20
C LYS A 328 -7.35 11.98 20.02
N TRP A 329 -7.84 11.80 18.80
CA TRP A 329 -7.05 11.73 17.59
C TRP A 329 -7.09 13.03 16.76
N HIS A 330 -7.68 14.11 17.29
CA HIS A 330 -7.82 15.37 16.56
C HIS A 330 -6.51 15.87 15.93
N ALA A 331 -5.39 15.73 16.64
CA ALA A 331 -4.07 16.10 16.12
C ALA A 331 -3.68 15.32 14.83
N SER A 332 -4.21 14.11 14.64
CA SER A 332 -4.00 13.32 13.39
C SER A 332 -4.71 13.94 12.18
N ALA A 333 -5.77 14.72 12.39
CA ALA A 333 -6.54 15.32 11.29
C ALA A 333 -5.70 16.29 10.46
N ASN A 334 -4.93 17.18 11.13
CA ASN A 334 -4.04 18.13 10.46
C ASN A 334 -2.94 17.41 9.68
N LEU A 335 -2.39 16.33 10.25
CA LEU A 335 -1.37 15.53 9.57
C LEU A 335 -1.95 14.77 8.38
N LEU A 336 -3.17 14.23 8.52
CA LEU A 336 -3.87 13.57 7.42
C LEU A 336 -4.13 14.55 6.25
N SER A 337 -4.59 15.76 6.54
CA SER A 337 -4.78 16.80 5.52
C SER A 337 -3.48 17.10 4.76
N LEU A 338 -2.35 17.22 5.47
CA LEU A 338 -1.04 17.46 4.84
C LEU A 338 -0.57 16.26 4.02
N LEU A 339 -0.68 15.04 4.56
CA LEU A 339 -0.27 13.82 3.87
C LEU A 339 -1.09 13.59 2.62
N CYS A 340 -2.40 13.80 2.64
CA CYS A 340 -3.27 13.67 1.48
C CYS A 340 -2.91 14.64 0.33
N VAL A 341 -2.27 15.77 0.62
CA VAL A 341 -1.75 16.66 -0.45
C VAL A 341 -0.67 15.96 -1.26
N TYR A 342 0.31 15.31 -0.61
CA TYR A 342 1.28 14.47 -1.32
C TYR A 342 0.61 13.20 -1.86
N GLY A 343 -0.25 12.57 -1.05
CA GLY A 343 -1.01 11.38 -1.44
C GLY A 343 -1.69 11.53 -2.79
N ALA A 344 -2.20 12.72 -3.10
CA ALA A 344 -2.84 13.03 -4.38
C ALA A 344 -1.88 12.87 -5.58
N PHE A 345 -0.58 13.08 -5.39
CA PHE A 345 0.46 12.87 -6.41
C PHE A 345 1.05 11.45 -6.42
N SER A 346 0.87 10.68 -5.35
CA SER A 346 1.45 9.33 -5.21
C SER A 346 1.08 8.35 -6.34
N PRO A 347 -0.19 8.25 -6.82
CA PRO A 347 -0.53 7.42 -7.97
C PRO A 347 0.13 7.89 -9.27
N VAL A 348 0.40 9.19 -9.40
CA VAL A 348 1.16 9.75 -10.53
C VAL A 348 2.61 9.28 -10.48
N VAL A 349 3.27 9.36 -9.32
CA VAL A 349 4.61 8.82 -9.10
C VAL A 349 4.66 7.33 -9.43
N THR A 350 3.67 6.56 -8.98
CA THR A 350 3.56 5.13 -9.28
C THR A 350 3.48 4.86 -10.79
N LEU A 351 2.77 5.69 -11.54
CA LEU A 351 2.68 5.58 -13.00
C LEU A 351 4.05 5.82 -13.67
N TYR A 352 4.81 6.81 -13.22
CA TYR A 352 6.19 7.05 -13.71
C TYR A 352 7.12 5.89 -13.35
N SER A 353 7.05 5.38 -12.13
CA SER A 353 7.82 4.20 -11.70
C SER A 353 7.53 2.99 -12.59
N ASN A 354 6.26 2.71 -12.88
CA ASN A 354 5.84 1.62 -13.76
C ASN A 354 6.38 1.80 -15.20
N LEU A 355 6.46 3.03 -15.71
CA LEU A 355 7.08 3.31 -17.00
C LEU A 355 8.58 2.96 -17.00
N VAL A 356 9.31 3.34 -15.96
CA VAL A 356 10.75 3.04 -15.83
C VAL A 356 10.97 1.53 -15.74
N ILE A 357 10.16 0.83 -14.96
CA ILE A 357 10.23 -0.62 -14.79
C ILE A 357 9.88 -1.34 -16.10
N SER A 358 8.83 -0.90 -16.81
CA SER A 358 8.41 -1.51 -18.08
C SER A 358 9.48 -1.40 -19.18
N ARG A 359 10.35 -0.38 -19.09
CA ARG A 359 11.52 -0.22 -19.96
C ARG A 359 12.76 -1.01 -19.51
N GLY A 360 12.63 -1.91 -18.54
CA GLY A 360 13.71 -2.76 -18.02
C GLY A 360 14.75 -2.02 -17.17
N ARG A 361 14.47 -0.77 -16.75
CA ARG A 361 15.40 0.04 -15.97
C ARG A 361 15.08 0.04 -14.48
N SER A 362 14.83 -1.13 -13.91
CA SER A 362 14.52 -1.30 -12.47
C SER A 362 15.61 -0.74 -11.54
N THR A 363 16.88 -0.79 -11.95
CA THR A 363 18.00 -0.20 -11.20
C THR A 363 17.86 1.32 -11.04
N ILE A 364 17.40 2.04 -12.07
CA ILE A 364 17.15 3.48 -12.00
C ILE A 364 16.02 3.76 -11.00
N ASN A 365 14.95 2.98 -11.04
CA ASN A 365 13.85 3.06 -10.09
C ASN A 365 14.32 2.91 -8.64
N MET A 366 15.18 1.94 -8.37
CA MET A 366 15.79 1.70 -7.06
C MET A 366 16.66 2.89 -6.61
N ILE A 367 17.54 3.40 -7.47
CA ILE A 367 18.43 4.54 -7.16
C ILE A 367 17.60 5.78 -6.82
N ILE A 368 16.57 6.10 -7.60
CA ILE A 368 15.68 7.24 -7.35
C ILE A 368 15.00 7.11 -5.99
N GLY A 369 14.53 5.91 -5.64
CA GLY A 369 13.92 5.63 -4.34
C GLY A 369 14.91 5.78 -3.18
N LEU A 370 16.12 5.26 -3.30
CA LEU A 370 17.16 5.38 -2.27
C LEU A 370 17.62 6.83 -2.07
N LEU A 371 17.78 7.59 -3.14
CA LEU A 371 18.13 9.02 -3.05
C LEU A 371 17.01 9.82 -2.38
N ASN A 372 15.76 9.54 -2.70
CA ASN A 372 14.62 10.15 -2.03
C ASN A 372 14.65 9.85 -0.52
N CYS A 373 14.84 8.58 -0.15
CA CYS A 373 14.95 8.16 1.24
C CYS A 373 16.08 8.88 1.97
N ALA A 374 17.26 8.97 1.39
CA ALA A 374 18.41 9.68 1.98
C ALA A 374 18.10 11.16 2.21
N LEU A 375 17.47 11.85 1.25
CA LEU A 375 17.07 13.25 1.40
C LEU A 375 15.99 13.45 2.47
N VAL A 376 15.02 12.54 2.55
CA VAL A 376 14.02 12.54 3.64
C VAL A 376 14.71 12.43 4.99
N TRP A 377 15.62 11.47 5.17
CA TRP A 377 16.35 11.29 6.42
C TRP A 377 17.20 12.52 6.77
N CYS A 378 18.03 12.99 5.85
CA CYS A 378 18.85 14.18 6.07
C CYS A 378 18.01 15.39 6.45
N GLY A 379 16.89 15.63 5.74
CA GLY A 379 16.04 16.78 6.03
C GLY A 379 15.33 16.68 7.38
N ILE A 380 14.81 15.52 7.75
CA ILE A 380 14.15 15.33 9.05
C ILE A 380 15.14 15.46 10.20
N ILE A 381 16.33 14.86 10.09
CA ILE A 381 17.39 14.98 11.10
C ILE A 381 17.80 16.45 11.27
N THR A 382 17.97 17.18 10.16
CA THR A 382 18.31 18.60 10.19
C THR A 382 17.22 19.43 10.85
N LEU A 383 15.95 19.21 10.51
CA LEU A 383 14.83 19.93 11.12
C LEU A 383 14.70 19.62 12.61
N HIS A 384 14.95 18.39 13.01
CA HIS A 384 14.97 18.02 14.43
C HIS A 384 16.11 18.75 15.17
N ALA A 385 17.32 18.75 14.62
CA ALA A 385 18.48 19.44 15.19
C ALA A 385 18.26 20.96 15.32
N LEU A 386 17.45 21.55 14.44
CA LEU A 386 17.03 22.95 14.50
C LEU A 386 15.85 23.21 15.44
N GLY A 387 15.31 22.20 16.12
CA GLY A 387 14.22 22.32 17.08
C GLY A 387 12.82 22.44 16.46
N TYR A 388 12.64 22.11 15.19
CA TYR A 388 11.32 22.13 14.55
C TYR A 388 10.45 20.95 14.99
N GLY A 389 9.14 21.20 15.14
CA GLY A 389 8.16 20.18 15.54
C GLY A 389 7.69 19.28 14.39
N LEU A 390 6.85 18.30 14.75
CA LEU A 390 6.29 17.28 13.84
C LEU A 390 5.67 17.86 12.56
N THR A 391 4.85 18.90 12.68
CA THR A 391 4.14 19.51 11.53
C THR A 391 5.12 20.00 10.45
N SER A 392 6.24 20.63 10.88
CA SER A 392 7.27 21.11 9.94
C SER A 392 7.99 19.96 9.25
N MET A 393 8.24 18.85 9.97
CA MET A 393 8.85 17.64 9.39
C MET A 393 7.92 16.99 8.35
N VAL A 394 6.61 16.90 8.65
CA VAL A 394 5.61 16.38 7.71
C VAL A 394 5.47 17.30 6.50
N LEU A 395 5.44 18.61 6.70
CA LEU A 395 5.39 19.57 5.61
C LEU A 395 6.62 19.44 4.69
N PHE A 396 7.82 19.32 5.26
CA PHE A 396 9.05 19.07 4.50
C PHE A 396 8.94 17.77 3.69
N TYR A 397 8.46 16.68 4.31
CA TYR A 397 8.23 15.40 3.65
C TYR A 397 7.30 15.56 2.45
N VAL A 398 6.18 16.25 2.62
CA VAL A 398 5.19 16.50 1.57
C VAL A 398 5.80 17.31 0.42
N VAL A 399 6.44 18.42 0.73
CA VAL A 399 7.06 19.31 -0.29
C VAL A 399 8.18 18.60 -1.04
N LEU A 400 9.06 17.87 -0.34
CA LEU A 400 10.14 17.12 -0.96
C LEU A 400 9.58 16.06 -1.93
N ASN A 401 8.57 15.30 -1.52
CA ASN A 401 8.01 14.23 -2.36
C ASN A 401 7.23 14.77 -3.57
N ILE A 402 6.58 15.93 -3.45
CA ILE A 402 5.98 16.62 -4.61
C ILE A 402 7.08 17.12 -5.55
N ALA A 403 8.13 17.74 -5.00
CA ALA A 403 9.28 18.18 -5.80
C ALA A 403 9.99 17.00 -6.48
N TRP A 404 9.99 15.82 -5.85
CA TRP A 404 10.57 14.60 -6.42
C TRP A 404 9.91 14.15 -7.73
N LEU A 405 8.70 14.61 -8.01
CA LEU A 405 8.03 14.41 -9.29
C LEU A 405 8.87 14.97 -10.47
N PHE A 406 9.66 16.00 -10.24
CA PHE A 406 10.56 16.55 -11.25
C PHE A 406 11.66 15.55 -11.65
N VAL A 407 12.18 14.77 -10.71
CA VAL A 407 13.15 13.71 -10.99
C VAL A 407 12.53 12.61 -11.85
N TRP A 408 11.32 12.16 -11.50
CA TRP A 408 10.57 11.18 -12.29
C TRP A 408 10.28 11.69 -13.70
N GLN A 409 9.91 12.95 -13.84
CA GLN A 409 9.65 13.57 -15.12
C GLN A 409 10.94 13.66 -15.98
N ALA A 410 12.10 13.95 -15.38
CA ALA A 410 13.38 13.93 -16.10
C ALA A 410 13.69 12.54 -16.65
N CYS A 411 13.42 11.48 -15.88
CA CYS A 411 13.54 10.11 -16.35
C CYS A 411 12.57 9.79 -17.51
N ALA A 412 11.30 10.19 -17.41
CA ALA A 412 10.35 10.00 -18.48
C ALA A 412 10.73 10.73 -19.76
N ARG A 413 11.31 11.93 -19.63
CA ARG A 413 11.87 12.67 -20.78
C ARG A 413 12.97 11.88 -21.48
N SER A 414 13.87 11.26 -20.72
CA SER A 414 14.97 10.47 -21.31
C SER A 414 14.49 9.15 -21.95
N LEU A 415 13.39 8.57 -21.44
CA LEU A 415 12.89 7.25 -21.88
C LEU A 415 11.93 7.30 -23.07
N ILE A 416 11.03 8.28 -23.08
CA ILE A 416 9.96 8.40 -24.07
C ILE A 416 9.86 9.79 -24.72
N GLY A 417 10.83 10.69 -24.46
CA GLY A 417 10.84 12.05 -25.02
C GLY A 417 9.76 12.97 -24.45
N LEU A 418 9.12 12.62 -23.31
CA LEU A 418 8.04 13.39 -22.72
C LEU A 418 8.53 14.73 -22.19
N ARG A 419 8.19 15.84 -22.85
CA ARG A 419 8.60 17.18 -22.43
C ARG A 419 7.83 17.62 -21.18
N TRP A 420 8.47 18.39 -20.31
CA TRP A 420 7.89 18.97 -19.08
C TRP A 420 6.54 19.66 -19.31
N TRP A 421 6.43 20.41 -20.38
CA TRP A 421 5.22 21.14 -20.71
C TRP A 421 4.02 20.25 -21.01
N HIS A 422 4.25 19.06 -21.57
CA HIS A 422 3.17 18.11 -21.82
C HIS A 422 2.64 17.51 -20.52
N SER A 423 3.54 17.13 -19.60
CA SER A 423 3.14 16.62 -18.29
C SER A 423 2.46 17.70 -17.44
N ALA A 424 2.98 18.94 -17.47
CA ALA A 424 2.35 20.05 -16.78
C ALA A 424 0.92 20.30 -17.29
N LYS A 425 0.69 20.28 -18.59
CA LYS A 425 -0.65 20.40 -19.19
C LYS A 425 -1.58 19.25 -18.83
N ASP A 426 -1.04 18.06 -18.54
CA ASP A 426 -1.83 16.89 -18.19
C ASP A 426 -2.09 16.78 -16.68
N ILE A 427 -1.29 17.44 -15.80
CA ILE A 427 -1.40 17.36 -14.33
C ILE A 427 -2.03 18.64 -13.76
N VAL A 428 -1.47 19.80 -14.09
CA VAL A 428 -1.77 21.09 -13.46
C VAL A 428 -3.25 21.49 -13.51
N PRO A 429 -3.97 21.34 -14.63
CA PRO A 429 -5.38 21.70 -14.68
C PRO A 429 -6.23 20.91 -13.69
N PHE A 430 -6.03 19.59 -13.60
CA PHE A 430 -6.80 18.74 -12.68
C PHE A 430 -6.51 19.07 -11.21
N PHE A 431 -5.25 19.39 -10.90
CA PHE A 431 -4.89 19.83 -9.56
C PHE A 431 -5.58 21.13 -9.19
N PHE A 432 -5.51 22.16 -10.05
CA PHE A 432 -6.13 23.45 -9.74
C PHE A 432 -7.66 23.38 -9.70
N PHE A 433 -8.30 22.59 -10.57
CA PHE A 433 -9.75 22.36 -10.47
C PHE A 433 -10.12 21.69 -9.16
N ALA A 434 -9.44 20.60 -8.79
CA ALA A 434 -9.71 19.91 -7.55
C ALA A 434 -9.42 20.80 -6.33
N PHE A 435 -8.26 21.46 -6.29
CA PHE A 435 -7.88 22.34 -5.20
C PHE A 435 -8.84 23.53 -5.04
N GLY A 436 -9.18 24.21 -6.13
CA GLY A 436 -10.12 25.34 -6.11
C GLY A 436 -11.51 24.93 -5.61
N VAL A 437 -12.00 23.78 -6.05
CA VAL A 437 -13.29 23.21 -5.55
C VAL A 437 -13.22 22.93 -4.05
N MET A 438 -12.11 22.34 -3.56
CA MET A 438 -11.96 22.06 -2.13
C MET A 438 -11.87 23.34 -1.29
N VAL A 439 -11.20 24.36 -1.79
CA VAL A 439 -11.14 25.68 -1.14
C VAL A 439 -12.53 26.31 -1.06
N ILE A 440 -13.32 26.30 -2.14
CA ILE A 440 -14.69 26.82 -2.14
C ILE A 440 -15.55 26.03 -1.15
N ALA A 441 -15.52 24.70 -1.18
CA ALA A 441 -16.28 23.85 -0.27
C ALA A 441 -15.90 24.10 1.20
N TYR A 442 -14.62 24.32 1.49
CA TYR A 442 -14.15 24.67 2.82
C TYR A 442 -14.75 25.99 3.30
N PHE A 443 -14.65 27.07 2.52
CA PHE A 443 -15.18 28.38 2.92
C PHE A 443 -16.70 28.40 3.05
N VAL A 444 -17.43 27.71 2.18
CA VAL A 444 -18.91 27.62 2.26
C VAL A 444 -19.36 26.91 3.53
N THR A 445 -18.56 25.97 4.04
CA THR A 445 -18.90 25.17 5.22
C THR A 445 -18.15 25.58 6.49
N ALA A 446 -17.31 26.61 6.43
CA ALA A 446 -16.43 27.01 7.54
C ALA A 446 -17.19 27.45 8.80
N SER A 447 -18.40 28.02 8.65
CA SER A 447 -19.25 28.45 9.76
C SER A 447 -20.01 27.30 10.45
N LEU A 448 -20.00 26.09 9.88
CA LEU A 448 -20.73 24.95 10.45
C LEU A 448 -19.85 24.23 11.50
N PRO A 449 -20.44 23.80 12.64
CA PRO A 449 -19.72 22.99 13.63
C PRO A 449 -19.36 21.61 13.06
N ILE A 450 -18.35 20.94 13.67
CA ILE A 450 -17.99 19.57 13.31
C ILE A 450 -19.21 18.67 13.48
N SER A 451 -19.67 18.10 12.39
CA SER A 451 -20.89 17.27 12.36
C SER A 451 -20.95 16.40 11.12
N TRP A 452 -21.71 15.34 11.19
CA TRP A 452 -22.02 14.51 10.02
C TRP A 452 -22.63 15.31 8.87
N LEU A 453 -23.44 16.35 9.19
CA LEU A 453 -24.00 17.23 8.19
C LEU A 453 -22.92 18.06 7.48
N ARG A 454 -21.96 18.65 8.23
CA ARG A 454 -20.84 19.40 7.65
C ARG A 454 -20.01 18.50 6.70
N MET A 455 -19.70 17.29 7.14
CA MET A 455 -18.94 16.32 6.34
C MET A 455 -19.72 15.95 5.06
N ALA A 456 -21.02 15.63 5.17
CA ALA A 456 -21.85 15.29 4.01
C ALA A 456 -21.98 16.45 3.02
N LEU A 457 -22.17 17.68 3.53
CA LEU A 457 -22.21 18.89 2.69
C LEU A 457 -20.88 19.15 1.96
N ARG A 458 -19.74 18.99 2.64
CA ARG A 458 -18.40 19.10 2.02
C ARG A 458 -18.24 18.12 0.87
N ILE A 459 -18.60 16.86 1.08
CA ILE A 459 -18.55 15.82 0.05
C ILE A 459 -19.46 16.16 -1.12
N LEU A 460 -20.72 16.53 -0.85
CA LEU A 460 -21.70 16.85 -1.89
C LEU A 460 -21.25 18.05 -2.73
N ILE A 461 -20.87 19.15 -2.08
CA ILE A 461 -20.39 20.37 -2.74
C ILE A 461 -19.16 20.06 -3.58
N ALA A 462 -18.19 19.30 -3.03
CA ALA A 462 -16.98 18.92 -3.74
C ALA A 462 -17.28 18.10 -5.01
N ILE A 463 -18.17 17.12 -4.93
CA ILE A 463 -18.57 16.30 -6.09
C ILE A 463 -19.27 17.18 -7.15
N VAL A 464 -20.27 17.95 -6.75
CA VAL A 464 -21.07 18.78 -7.68
C VAL A 464 -20.19 19.82 -8.38
N LEU A 465 -19.36 20.53 -7.63
CA LEU A 465 -18.48 21.56 -8.19
C LEU A 465 -17.37 20.95 -9.05
N TYR A 466 -16.78 19.81 -8.66
CA TYR A 466 -15.73 19.17 -9.45
C TYR A 466 -16.26 18.63 -10.78
N VAL A 467 -17.36 17.90 -10.75
CA VAL A 467 -18.00 17.39 -11.97
C VAL A 467 -18.51 18.56 -12.83
N GLY A 468 -19.13 19.58 -12.23
CA GLY A 468 -19.61 20.77 -12.91
C GLY A 468 -18.48 21.57 -13.58
N SER A 469 -17.35 21.80 -12.88
CA SER A 469 -16.20 22.52 -13.43
C SER A 469 -15.59 21.80 -14.63
N LEU A 470 -15.45 20.47 -14.57
CA LEU A 470 -14.95 19.66 -15.68
C LEU A 470 -15.92 19.58 -16.85
N TRP A 471 -17.23 19.61 -16.57
CA TRP A 471 -18.26 19.68 -17.62
C TRP A 471 -18.17 21.00 -18.38
N VAL A 472 -18.08 22.14 -17.68
CA VAL A 472 -17.91 23.47 -18.26
C VAL A 472 -16.59 23.57 -19.04
N ALA A 473 -15.50 22.99 -18.51
CA ALA A 473 -14.21 22.93 -19.18
C ALA A 473 -14.17 21.98 -20.39
N LYS A 474 -15.28 21.29 -20.70
CA LYS A 474 -15.40 20.30 -21.79
C LYS A 474 -14.27 19.24 -21.76
N ALA A 475 -13.90 18.80 -20.57
CA ALA A 475 -12.82 17.84 -20.37
C ALA A 475 -13.12 16.52 -21.12
N LYS A 476 -12.27 16.18 -22.11
CA LYS A 476 -12.45 14.96 -22.94
C LYS A 476 -12.57 13.69 -22.10
N ILE A 477 -11.83 13.60 -21.00
CA ILE A 477 -11.84 12.44 -20.10
C ILE A 477 -13.22 12.22 -19.47
N LEU A 478 -13.92 13.28 -19.05
CA LEU A 478 -15.24 13.15 -18.47
C LEU A 478 -16.24 12.58 -19.49
N ARG A 479 -16.19 13.07 -20.75
CA ARG A 479 -17.03 12.54 -21.83
C ARG A 479 -16.72 11.10 -22.16
N GLU A 480 -15.43 10.75 -22.32
CA GLU A 480 -14.98 9.38 -22.60
C GLU A 480 -15.39 8.42 -21.46
N SER A 481 -15.31 8.85 -20.20
CA SER A 481 -15.71 8.03 -19.04
C SER A 481 -17.23 7.85 -18.96
N VAL A 482 -18.00 8.90 -19.22
CA VAL A 482 -19.46 8.86 -19.24
C VAL A 482 -19.95 7.99 -20.40
N ASP A 483 -19.41 8.17 -21.61
CA ASP A 483 -19.75 7.36 -22.79
C ASP A 483 -19.42 5.87 -22.57
N TYR A 484 -18.32 5.57 -21.89
CA TYR A 484 -17.96 4.18 -21.57
C TYR A 484 -18.94 3.53 -20.60
N ILE A 485 -19.37 4.26 -19.56
CA ILE A 485 -20.33 3.74 -18.57
C ILE A 485 -21.70 3.51 -19.23
N PHE A 486 -22.16 4.44 -20.07
CA PHE A 486 -23.46 4.32 -20.74
C PHE A 486 -23.48 3.27 -21.86
N LYS A 487 -22.37 3.08 -22.62
CA LYS A 487 -22.26 2.00 -23.59
C LYS A 487 -22.29 0.61 -22.96
N ARG A 488 -21.58 0.44 -21.84
CA ARG A 488 -21.56 -0.81 -21.10
C ARG A 488 -22.91 -1.17 -20.49
N HIS A 489 -23.72 -0.17 -20.15
CA HIS A 489 -25.07 -0.41 -19.64
C HIS A 489 -26.02 -0.89 -20.75
N LYS A 490 -25.83 -0.45 -22.00
CA LYS A 490 -26.57 -0.96 -23.15
C LYS A 490 -26.21 -2.41 -23.52
N GLU A 491 -24.91 -2.77 -23.46
CA GLU A 491 -24.45 -4.16 -23.74
C GLU A 491 -24.83 -5.18 -22.66
N ILE A 492 -25.22 -4.75 -21.46
CA ILE A 492 -25.69 -5.63 -20.36
C ILE A 492 -27.22 -5.77 -20.38
N THR A 493 -27.93 -4.86 -21.04
CA THR A 493 -29.40 -4.83 -21.13
C THR A 493 -29.94 -5.36 -22.47
N GLU A 494 -29.08 -5.60 -23.46
CA GLU A 494 -29.32 -6.40 -24.66
C GLU A 494 -28.73 -7.84 -24.48
#